data_c55520c2c5df24bc103afa4aca290d08
#
_entry.id   c55520c2c5df24bc103afa4aca290d08
#
_cell.length_a   1.000
_cell.length_b   1.000
_cell.length_c   1.000
_cell.angle_alpha   90.00
_cell.angle_beta   90.00
_cell.angle_gamma   90.00
#
_symmetry.space_group_name_H-M   'P 1'
#
loop_
_entity.id
_entity.type
_entity.pdbx_description
1 polymer ?
#
loop_
_entity_poly.entity_id
_entity_poly.type
_entity_poly.pdbx_seq_one_letter_code
_entity_poly.pdbx_strand_id
1 'polypeptide(L)'
;MLFRSPRLASFGTGLLSIGTVVGCLLAPVLAEQLGRRPALAVYFLGMAVCIWITFGWAFYAPNGLTLFIGSLFFLGLFGGNFAMYSLWLPEQYPTPIRATAFAFVTSVGRFIGAGVNFLIGAGVHSYGSIGVPVATTAVAFVLGVFLLPLCLETRGEQLPG
;
A
#
# COMPACT_ATOMS: atom_id res chain seq x y z
N MET A 1 13.47 -20.33 3.67
CA MET A 1 13.00 -21.26 4.71
C MET A 1 11.89 -20.72 5.61
N LEU A 2 11.62 -19.41 5.60
CA LEU A 2 10.68 -18.70 6.50
C LEU A 2 9.20 -19.12 6.37
N PHE A 3 8.75 -19.61 5.22
CA PHE A 3 7.36 -19.98 4.97
C PHE A 3 7.07 -21.48 5.05
N ARG A 4 7.97 -22.30 5.62
CA ARG A 4 7.74 -23.74 5.75
C ARG A 4 6.81 -24.13 6.91
N SER A 5 6.54 -23.24 7.87
CA SER A 5 5.56 -23.52 8.91
C SER A 5 4.25 -22.77 8.67
N PRO A 6 3.12 -23.47 8.47
CA PRO A 6 1.81 -22.85 8.28
C PRO A 6 1.42 -21.90 9.43
N ARG A 7 1.87 -22.22 10.65
CA ARG A 7 1.62 -21.39 11.85
C ARG A 7 2.27 -20.00 11.77
N LEU A 8 3.54 -19.92 11.30
CA LEU A 8 4.24 -18.64 11.15
C LEU A 8 3.63 -17.80 10.03
N ALA A 9 3.21 -18.44 8.94
CA ALA A 9 2.53 -17.75 7.85
C ALA A 9 1.19 -17.17 8.33
N SER A 10 0.37 -17.95 9.05
CA SER A 10 -0.90 -17.49 9.61
C SER A 10 -0.70 -16.36 10.63
N PHE A 11 0.30 -16.46 11.50
CA PHE A 11 0.61 -15.42 12.48
C PHE A 11 1.05 -14.11 11.78
N GLY A 12 1.93 -14.20 10.79
CA GLY A 12 2.36 -13.05 10.01
C GLY A 12 1.20 -12.38 9.25
N THR A 13 0.32 -13.17 8.65
CA THR A 13 -0.89 -12.64 7.98
C THR A 13 -1.83 -11.97 8.98
N GLY A 14 -2.02 -12.56 10.16
CA GLY A 14 -2.82 -11.95 11.24
C GLY A 14 -2.27 -10.59 11.66
N LEU A 15 -0.95 -10.49 11.86
CA LEU A 15 -0.30 -9.25 12.26
C LEU A 15 -0.42 -8.16 11.18
N LEU A 16 -0.24 -8.55 9.91
CA LEU A 16 -0.44 -7.67 8.77
C LEU A 16 -1.90 -7.17 8.70
N SER A 17 -2.87 -8.06 8.91
CA SER A 17 -4.29 -7.71 8.90
C SER A 17 -4.66 -6.73 10.01
N ILE A 18 -4.15 -6.93 11.24
CA ILE A 18 -4.33 -6.01 12.36
C ILE A 18 -3.74 -4.63 12.00
N GLY A 19 -2.51 -4.61 11.46
CA GLY A 19 -1.90 -3.38 10.97
C GLY A 19 -2.78 -2.66 9.95
N THR A 20 -3.34 -3.40 8.98
CA THR A 20 -4.22 -2.83 7.95
C THR A 20 -5.49 -2.22 8.54
N VAL A 21 -6.13 -2.88 9.50
CA VAL A 21 -7.31 -2.33 10.20
C VAL A 21 -6.95 -1.02 10.90
N VAL A 22 -5.85 -0.99 11.64
CA VAL A 22 -5.37 0.24 12.31
C VAL A 22 -5.08 1.33 11.28
N GLY A 23 -4.40 0.99 10.19
CA GLY A 23 -4.10 1.93 9.09
C GLY A 23 -5.36 2.51 8.46
N CYS A 24 -6.38 1.69 8.19
CA CYS A 24 -7.67 2.15 7.66
C CYS A 24 -8.42 3.08 8.62
N LEU A 25 -8.33 2.84 9.94
CA LEU A 25 -8.96 3.72 10.93
C LEU A 25 -8.22 5.06 11.07
N LEU A 26 -6.90 5.06 10.90
CA LEU A 26 -6.09 6.29 10.94
C LEU A 26 -6.20 7.12 9.67
N ALA A 27 -6.50 6.51 8.53
CA ALA A 27 -6.54 7.18 7.24
C ALA A 27 -7.50 8.39 7.19
N PRO A 28 -8.78 8.29 7.61
CA PRO A 28 -9.68 9.45 7.65
C PRO A 28 -9.18 10.55 8.57
N VAL A 29 -8.66 10.20 9.76
CA VAL A 29 -8.15 11.16 10.74
C VAL A 29 -6.97 11.95 10.16
N LEU A 30 -6.02 11.27 9.54
CA LEU A 30 -4.89 11.91 8.86
C LEU A 30 -5.35 12.77 7.68
N ALA A 31 -6.33 12.30 6.91
CA ALA A 31 -6.87 13.04 5.79
C ALA A 31 -7.56 14.35 6.21
N GLU A 32 -8.23 14.36 7.37
CA GLU A 32 -8.86 15.56 7.91
C GLU A 32 -7.85 16.53 8.51
N GLN A 33 -6.83 16.03 9.18
CA GLN A 33 -5.83 16.86 9.86
C GLN A 33 -4.80 17.46 8.89
N LEU A 34 -4.25 16.64 8.01
CA LEU A 34 -3.16 17.03 7.11
C LEU A 34 -3.66 17.49 5.73
N GLY A 35 -4.83 17.01 5.29
CA GLY A 35 -5.30 17.08 3.91
C GLY A 35 -5.10 15.75 3.18
N ARG A 36 -5.80 15.60 2.02
CA ARG A 36 -5.84 14.33 1.29
C ARG A 36 -4.48 13.97 0.68
N ARG A 37 -3.83 14.95 0.03
CA ARG A 37 -2.52 14.76 -0.60
C ARG A 37 -1.41 14.41 0.40
N PRO A 38 -1.15 15.20 1.47
CA PRO A 38 -0.08 14.88 2.39
C PRO A 38 -0.35 13.62 3.20
N ALA A 39 -1.61 13.31 3.53
CA ALA A 39 -1.95 12.06 4.18
C ALA A 39 -1.60 10.85 3.29
N LEU A 40 -1.94 10.88 2.00
CA LEU A 40 -1.58 9.82 1.06
C LEU A 40 -0.06 9.74 0.85
N ALA A 41 0.65 10.89 0.85
CA ALA A 41 2.11 10.92 0.78
C ALA A 41 2.76 10.18 1.97
N VAL A 42 2.24 10.37 3.19
CA VAL A 42 2.70 9.65 4.39
C VAL A 42 2.51 8.14 4.23
N TYR A 43 1.35 7.71 3.74
CA TYR A 43 1.10 6.29 3.48
C TYR A 43 2.03 5.71 2.41
N PHE A 44 2.25 6.41 1.31
CA PHE A 44 3.13 5.95 0.23
C PHE A 44 4.59 5.88 0.67
N LEU A 45 5.10 6.92 1.34
CA LEU A 45 6.46 6.92 1.87
C LEU A 45 6.65 5.83 2.92
N GLY A 46 5.71 5.72 3.85
CA GLY A 46 5.72 4.66 4.86
C GLY A 46 5.72 3.27 4.24
N MET A 47 4.89 3.03 3.21
CA MET A 47 4.85 1.77 2.48
C MET A 47 6.18 1.50 1.76
N ALA A 48 6.73 2.48 1.03
CA ALA A 48 8.01 2.33 0.34
C ALA A 48 9.15 1.95 1.30
N VAL A 49 9.24 2.66 2.43
CA VAL A 49 10.23 2.38 3.46
C VAL A 49 10.02 1.00 4.09
N CYS A 50 8.78 0.65 4.43
CA CYS A 50 8.47 -0.67 5.01
C CYS A 50 8.77 -1.81 4.04
N ILE A 51 8.42 -1.69 2.75
CA ILE A 51 8.77 -2.71 1.74
C ILE A 51 10.29 -2.86 1.66
N TRP A 52 11.02 -1.76 1.63
CA TRP A 52 12.46 -1.79 1.50
C TRP A 52 13.13 -2.41 2.71
N ILE A 53 12.71 -2.06 3.92
CA ILE A 53 13.21 -2.66 5.17
C ILE A 53 12.85 -4.14 5.24
N THR A 54 11.60 -4.50 4.96
CA THR A 54 11.11 -5.88 5.12
C THR A 54 11.74 -6.83 4.11
N PHE A 55 11.72 -6.48 2.83
CA PHE A 55 12.14 -7.37 1.75
C PHE A 55 13.55 -7.09 1.23
N GLY A 56 14.05 -5.86 1.38
CA GLY A 56 15.41 -5.50 0.99
C GLY A 56 16.46 -5.84 2.05
N TRP A 57 16.09 -5.78 3.33
CA TRP A 57 17.06 -5.95 4.43
C TRP A 57 16.67 -7.08 5.39
N ALA A 58 15.52 -7.01 6.06
CA ALA A 58 15.15 -7.98 7.10
C ALA A 58 15.02 -9.42 6.56
N PHE A 59 14.60 -9.57 5.30
CA PHE A 59 14.47 -10.86 4.64
C PHE A 59 15.83 -11.60 4.50
N TYR A 60 16.93 -10.88 4.37
CA TYR A 60 18.28 -11.42 4.19
C TYR A 60 19.11 -11.45 5.49
N ALA A 61 18.66 -10.82 6.56
CA ALA A 61 19.37 -10.78 7.82
C ALA A 61 19.42 -12.16 8.50
N PRO A 62 20.57 -12.56 9.12
CA PRO A 62 20.74 -13.89 9.73
C PRO A 62 19.74 -14.21 10.85
N ASN A 63 19.28 -13.19 11.59
CA ASN A 63 18.22 -13.30 12.62
C ASN A 63 16.97 -12.51 12.23
N GLY A 64 16.70 -12.38 10.93
CA GLY A 64 15.68 -11.50 10.38
C GLY A 64 14.23 -11.94 10.62
N LEU A 65 13.98 -13.17 11.13
CA LEU A 65 12.62 -13.66 11.31
C LEU A 65 11.76 -12.75 12.21
N THR A 66 12.29 -12.34 13.34
CA THR A 66 11.57 -11.49 14.29
C THR A 66 11.35 -10.10 13.72
N LEU A 67 12.38 -9.52 13.07
CA LEU A 67 12.29 -8.24 12.39
C LEU A 67 11.29 -8.29 11.22
N PHE A 68 11.33 -9.35 10.43
CA PHE A 68 10.43 -9.57 9.31
C PHE A 68 8.97 -9.65 9.79
N ILE A 69 8.70 -10.46 10.82
CA ILE A 69 7.34 -10.60 11.37
C ILE A 69 6.86 -9.27 11.98
N GLY A 70 7.73 -8.57 12.73
CA GLY A 70 7.40 -7.25 13.30
C GLY A 70 7.12 -6.19 12.22
N SER A 71 7.88 -6.20 11.14
CA SER A 71 7.68 -5.27 10.02
C SER A 71 6.38 -5.50 9.24
N LEU A 72 5.80 -6.72 9.29
CA LEU A 72 4.51 -7.01 8.66
C LEU A 72 3.37 -6.17 9.26
N PHE A 73 3.41 -5.84 10.55
CA PHE A 73 2.43 -4.95 11.16
C PHE A 73 2.48 -3.55 10.51
N PHE A 74 3.66 -2.97 10.38
CA PHE A 74 3.83 -1.65 9.76
C PHE A 74 3.51 -1.68 8.26
N LEU A 75 3.87 -2.78 7.58
CA LEU A 75 3.50 -3.00 6.18
C LEU A 75 1.97 -3.01 6.02
N GLY A 76 1.27 -3.68 6.94
CA GLY A 76 -0.19 -3.65 7.01
C GLY A 76 -0.72 -2.25 7.28
N LEU A 77 -0.15 -1.53 8.27
CA LEU A 77 -0.57 -0.19 8.66
C LEU A 77 -0.54 0.78 7.47
N PHE A 78 0.57 0.82 6.73
CA PHE A 78 0.67 1.64 5.52
C PHE A 78 -0.09 1.04 4.33
N GLY A 79 -0.41 -0.26 4.36
CA GLY A 79 -1.35 -0.91 3.44
C GLY A 79 -2.79 -0.40 3.56
N GLY A 80 -3.13 0.23 4.69
CA GLY A 80 -4.37 0.97 4.89
C GLY A 80 -4.59 2.16 3.94
N ASN A 81 -3.64 2.49 3.07
CA ASN A 81 -3.78 3.50 2.00
C ASN A 81 -5.01 3.27 1.13
N PHE A 82 -5.52 2.05 1.04
CA PHE A 82 -6.74 1.72 0.33
C PHE A 82 -7.96 2.51 0.84
N ALA A 83 -8.02 2.78 2.14
CA ALA A 83 -9.06 3.61 2.74
C ALA A 83 -9.01 5.05 2.20
N MET A 84 -7.81 5.59 1.92
CA MET A 84 -7.65 6.91 1.33
C MET A 84 -8.25 7.00 -0.08
N TYR A 85 -8.11 5.95 -0.90
CA TYR A 85 -8.72 5.93 -2.23
C TYR A 85 -10.23 5.90 -2.14
N SER A 86 -10.79 5.15 -1.20
CA SER A 86 -12.25 5.06 -1.00
C SER A 86 -12.85 6.39 -0.51
N LEU A 87 -12.06 7.20 0.20
CA LEU A 87 -12.47 8.50 0.69
C LEU A 87 -12.29 9.59 -0.39
N TRP A 88 -11.11 9.71 -0.95
CA TRP A 88 -10.71 10.85 -1.78
C TRP A 88 -11.15 10.73 -3.24
N LEU A 89 -11.12 9.52 -3.81
CA LEU A 89 -11.44 9.32 -5.22
C LEU A 89 -12.90 9.74 -5.57
N PRO A 90 -13.92 9.37 -4.75
CA PRO A 90 -15.28 9.84 -4.99
C PRO A 90 -15.46 11.36 -4.90
N GLU A 91 -14.63 12.05 -4.10
CA GLU A 91 -14.70 13.50 -3.94
C GLU A 91 -14.33 14.25 -5.24
N GLN A 92 -13.63 13.62 -6.17
CA GLN A 92 -13.15 14.23 -7.42
C GLN A 92 -14.19 14.19 -8.56
N TYR A 93 -15.30 13.49 -8.39
CA TYR A 93 -16.27 13.28 -9.46
C TYR A 93 -17.66 13.83 -9.11
N PRO A 94 -18.40 14.39 -10.10
CA PRO A 94 -19.79 14.79 -9.93
C PRO A 94 -20.69 13.63 -9.48
N THR A 95 -21.71 13.94 -8.69
CA THR A 95 -22.61 12.96 -8.09
C THR A 95 -23.18 11.93 -9.07
N PRO A 96 -23.63 12.30 -10.32
CA PRO A 96 -24.23 11.33 -11.24
C PRO A 96 -23.29 10.22 -11.71
N ILE A 97 -21.97 10.49 -11.78
CA ILE A 97 -20.99 9.53 -12.32
C ILE A 97 -20.03 8.99 -11.27
N ARG A 98 -20.12 9.47 -10.03
CA ARG A 98 -19.18 9.19 -8.91
C ARG A 98 -18.95 7.68 -8.70
N ALA A 99 -20.04 6.91 -8.61
CA ALA A 99 -19.97 5.47 -8.37
C ALA A 99 -19.32 4.73 -9.55
N THR A 100 -19.69 5.08 -10.79
CA THR A 100 -19.13 4.48 -12.00
C THR A 100 -17.65 4.82 -12.17
N ALA A 101 -17.27 6.07 -11.94
CA ALA A 101 -15.89 6.51 -12.00
C ALA A 101 -15.02 5.78 -10.95
N PHE A 102 -15.50 5.69 -9.70
CA PHE A 102 -14.83 4.94 -8.65
C PHE A 102 -14.64 3.46 -9.03
N ALA A 103 -15.70 2.80 -9.50
CA ALA A 103 -15.64 1.40 -9.92
C ALA A 103 -14.65 1.20 -11.09
N PHE A 104 -14.66 2.09 -12.07
CA PHE A 104 -13.77 2.03 -13.22
C PHE A 104 -12.30 2.19 -12.81
N VAL A 105 -11.96 3.25 -12.07
CA VAL A 105 -10.58 3.53 -11.65
C VAL A 105 -10.03 2.40 -10.77
N THR A 106 -10.83 1.91 -9.82
CA THR A 106 -10.40 0.79 -8.96
C THR A 106 -10.23 -0.50 -9.74
N SER A 107 -11.05 -0.76 -10.75
CA SER A 107 -10.91 -1.93 -11.62
C SER A 107 -9.63 -1.86 -12.46
N VAL A 108 -9.37 -0.71 -13.10
CA VAL A 108 -8.11 -0.49 -13.84
C VAL A 108 -6.90 -0.68 -12.93
N GLY A 109 -6.93 -0.11 -11.70
CA GLY A 109 -5.87 -0.29 -10.72
C GLY A 109 -5.64 -1.77 -10.36
N ARG A 110 -6.68 -2.58 -10.25
CA ARG A 110 -6.56 -4.03 -10.01
C ARG A 110 -5.92 -4.77 -11.18
N PHE A 111 -6.23 -4.40 -12.42
CA PHE A 111 -5.58 -4.99 -13.61
C PHE A 111 -4.08 -4.68 -13.63
N ILE A 112 -3.69 -3.43 -13.33
CA ILE A 112 -2.29 -3.04 -13.22
C ILE A 112 -1.61 -3.83 -12.09
N GLY A 113 -2.27 -3.95 -10.93
CA GLY A 113 -1.77 -4.73 -9.80
C GLY A 113 -1.57 -6.22 -10.13
N ALA A 114 -2.48 -6.81 -10.90
CA ALA A 114 -2.33 -8.19 -11.38
C ALA A 114 -1.11 -8.33 -12.30
N GLY A 115 -0.87 -7.36 -13.20
CA GLY A 115 0.32 -7.30 -14.05
C GLY A 115 1.61 -7.22 -13.23
N VAL A 116 1.64 -6.38 -12.19
CA VAL A 116 2.80 -6.28 -11.28
C VAL A 116 3.05 -7.61 -10.56
N ASN A 117 2.01 -8.30 -10.09
CA ASN A 117 2.15 -9.61 -9.45
C ASN A 117 2.74 -10.65 -10.42
N PHE A 118 2.34 -10.61 -11.69
CA PHE A 118 2.94 -11.46 -12.72
C PHE A 118 4.43 -11.16 -12.93
N LEU A 119 4.81 -9.87 -12.98
CA LEU A 119 6.21 -9.46 -13.09
C LEU A 119 7.04 -9.87 -11.87
N ILE A 120 6.48 -9.78 -10.65
CA ILE A 120 7.11 -10.29 -9.43
C ILE A 120 7.37 -11.80 -9.56
N GLY A 121 6.36 -12.57 -10.01
CA GLY A 121 6.50 -14.01 -10.23
C GLY A 121 7.62 -14.36 -11.22
N ALA A 122 7.69 -13.67 -12.35
CA ALA A 122 8.76 -13.81 -13.32
C ALA A 122 10.12 -13.40 -12.73
N GLY A 123 10.17 -12.33 -11.95
CA GLY A 123 11.38 -11.88 -11.25
C GLY A 123 11.88 -12.91 -10.23
N VAL A 124 11.00 -13.56 -9.49
CA VAL A 124 11.37 -14.65 -8.56
C VAL A 124 12.09 -15.78 -9.29
N HIS A 125 11.63 -16.13 -10.47
CA HIS A 125 12.26 -17.15 -11.29
C HIS A 125 13.69 -16.73 -11.71
N SER A 126 13.90 -15.46 -12.05
CA SER A 126 15.19 -14.94 -12.52
C SER A 126 16.19 -14.72 -11.38
N TYR A 127 15.74 -14.22 -10.24
CA TYR A 127 16.60 -13.88 -9.08
C TYR A 127 16.73 -15.02 -8.07
N GLY A 128 15.96 -16.09 -8.19
CA GLY A 128 15.97 -17.22 -7.25
C GLY A 128 15.48 -16.86 -5.83
N SER A 129 14.99 -15.62 -5.61
CA SER A 129 14.46 -15.16 -4.33
C SER A 129 13.30 -14.19 -4.52
N ILE A 130 12.38 -14.14 -3.54
CA ILE A 130 11.22 -13.24 -3.57
C ILE A 130 11.59 -11.81 -3.09
N GLY A 131 12.66 -11.66 -2.32
CA GLY A 131 13.02 -10.40 -1.67
C GLY A 131 13.27 -9.26 -2.68
N VAL A 132 14.15 -9.49 -3.66
CA VAL A 132 14.49 -8.47 -4.66
C VAL A 132 13.28 -8.04 -5.51
N PRO A 133 12.50 -8.96 -6.14
CA PRO A 133 11.34 -8.55 -6.92
C PRO A 133 10.29 -7.79 -6.12
N VAL A 134 10.06 -8.17 -4.86
CA VAL A 134 9.10 -7.44 -4.01
C VAL A 134 9.68 -6.09 -3.57
N ALA A 135 10.97 -6.01 -3.21
CA ALA A 135 11.60 -4.74 -2.85
C ALA A 135 11.53 -3.70 -3.98
N THR A 136 11.63 -4.12 -5.25
CA THR A 136 11.51 -3.21 -6.40
C THR A 136 10.13 -2.57 -6.52
N THR A 137 9.07 -3.17 -5.95
CA THR A 137 7.73 -2.56 -5.95
C THR A 137 7.67 -1.27 -5.11
N ALA A 138 8.61 -1.05 -4.19
CA ALA A 138 8.73 0.22 -3.47
C ALA A 138 8.87 1.43 -4.41
N VAL A 139 9.48 1.25 -5.58
CA VAL A 139 9.63 2.30 -6.61
C VAL A 139 8.26 2.82 -7.06
N ALA A 140 7.25 1.97 -7.16
CA ALA A 140 5.90 2.38 -7.55
C ALA A 140 5.29 3.36 -6.54
N PHE A 141 5.52 3.17 -5.24
CA PHE A 141 5.06 4.08 -4.19
C PHE A 141 5.84 5.40 -4.21
N VAL A 142 7.14 5.36 -4.46
CA VAL A 142 7.95 6.58 -4.63
C VAL A 142 7.47 7.38 -5.84
N LEU A 143 7.23 6.73 -6.98
CA LEU A 143 6.63 7.37 -8.15
C LEU A 143 5.25 7.95 -7.84
N GLY A 144 4.44 7.22 -7.04
CA GLY A 144 3.15 7.70 -6.54
C GLY A 144 3.29 9.03 -5.80
N VAL A 145 4.28 9.18 -4.92
CA VAL A 145 4.55 10.44 -4.20
C VAL A 145 4.85 11.58 -5.16
N PHE A 146 5.66 11.34 -6.19
CA PHE A 146 5.98 12.37 -7.20
C PHE A 146 4.77 12.77 -8.06
N LEU A 147 3.76 11.90 -8.19
CA LEU A 147 2.54 12.20 -8.94
C LEU A 147 1.48 12.92 -8.08
N LEU A 148 1.57 12.88 -6.74
CA LEU A 148 0.60 13.52 -5.85
C LEU A 148 0.39 15.03 -6.09
N PRO A 149 1.41 15.84 -6.44
CA PRO A 149 1.20 17.25 -6.73
C PRO A 149 0.27 17.52 -7.93
N LEU A 150 0.12 16.53 -8.82
CA LEU A 150 -0.77 16.62 -9.98
C LEU A 150 -2.25 16.36 -9.62
N CYS A 151 -2.51 15.76 -8.47
CA CYS A 151 -3.87 15.49 -8.01
C CYS A 151 -4.50 16.76 -7.40
N LEU A 152 -5.83 16.83 -7.37
CA LEU A 152 -6.56 17.93 -6.73
C LEU A 152 -6.64 17.72 -5.21
N GLU A 153 -6.37 18.75 -4.41
CA GLU A 153 -6.63 18.72 -2.96
C GLU A 153 -8.09 19.12 -2.74
N THR A 154 -8.85 18.25 -2.10
CA THR A 154 -10.30 18.43 -1.90
C THR A 154 -10.67 18.79 -0.45
N ARG A 155 -9.66 19.02 0.41
CA ARG A 155 -9.92 19.36 1.82
C ARG A 155 -10.67 20.68 1.94
N GLY A 156 -11.88 20.61 2.51
CA GLY A 156 -12.71 21.80 2.77
C GLY A 156 -13.41 22.36 1.53
N GLU A 157 -13.29 21.75 0.37
CA GLU A 157 -14.03 22.14 -0.84
C GLU A 157 -15.44 21.53 -0.86
N GLN A 158 -16.38 22.25 -1.46
CA GLN A 158 -17.71 21.72 -1.71
C GLN A 158 -17.62 20.63 -2.79
N LEU A 159 -18.27 19.49 -2.53
CA LEU A 159 -18.30 18.41 -3.49
C LEU A 159 -18.94 18.88 -4.81
N PRO A 160 -18.40 18.48 -5.96
CA PRO A 160 -19.00 18.78 -7.24
C PRO A 160 -20.41 18.20 -7.31
N GLY A 161 -21.38 19.06 -7.59
CA GLY A 161 -22.81 18.73 -7.67
C GLY A 161 -23.15 17.79 -8.84
#